data_7135cf56027f0ecd68f4f80647ed6614
#
_entry.id   7135cf56027f0ecd68f4f80647ed6614
#
_cell.length_a   1.000
_cell.length_b   1.000
_cell.length_c   1.000
_cell.angle_alpha   90.00
_cell.angle_beta   90.00
_cell.angle_gamma   90.00
#
_symmetry.space_group_name_H-M   'P 1'
#
loop_
_entity.id
_entity.type
_entity.pdbx_description
1 polymer ?
#
loop_
_entity_poly.entity_id
_entity_poly.type
_entity_poly.pdbx_seq_one_letter_code
_entity_poly.pdbx_strand_id
1 'polypeptide(L)'
;SDYDLVTVGGTLRQHSLAMIGPLAVASLSKLHADVAFIGATAASLERGLCTPNILEAETKAAMVKAASERVALIDYSKMGQASLAPFASWTEIEALITDETLDHKMTAYLQNQHVKVIVAQREPAMKPLGSGTNE
;
A
#
# COMPACT_ATOMS: atom_id res chain seq x y z
N SER A 1 21.47 0.40 -14.44
CA SER A 1 21.22 -0.78 -13.63
C SER A 1 20.26 -1.70 -14.36
N ASP A 2 20.64 -2.94 -14.46
CA ASP A 2 19.81 -3.95 -15.12
C ASP A 2 18.79 -4.50 -14.10
N TYR A 3 17.53 -4.39 -14.42
CA TYR A 3 16.47 -5.01 -13.64
C TYR A 3 15.40 -5.55 -14.59
N ASP A 4 14.75 -6.61 -14.17
CA ASP A 4 13.62 -7.18 -14.88
C ASP A 4 12.32 -6.65 -14.29
N LEU A 5 11.43 -6.17 -15.15
CA LEU A 5 10.08 -5.79 -14.76
C LEU A 5 9.13 -6.94 -15.10
N VAL A 6 8.54 -7.54 -14.06
CA VAL A 6 7.59 -8.63 -14.21
C VAL A 6 6.19 -8.14 -13.91
N THR A 7 5.23 -8.37 -14.81
CA THR A 7 3.83 -8.05 -14.59
C THR A 7 3.06 -9.34 -14.30
N VAL A 8 2.11 -9.27 -13.37
CA VAL A 8 1.33 -10.45 -12.97
C VAL A 8 0.21 -10.79 -13.95
N GLY A 9 -0.17 -9.86 -14.81
CA GLY A 9 -1.29 -10.06 -15.72
C GLY A 9 -2.64 -9.94 -15.02
N GLY A 10 -3.68 -10.43 -15.68
CA GLY A 10 -5.05 -10.35 -15.18
C GLY A 10 -5.88 -9.27 -15.84
N THR A 11 -6.94 -8.84 -15.18
CA THR A 11 -7.81 -7.76 -15.67
C THR A 11 -7.22 -6.42 -15.29
N LEU A 12 -6.99 -5.56 -16.27
CA LEU A 12 -6.48 -4.20 -16.04
C LEU A 12 -7.64 -3.25 -15.75
N ARG A 13 -7.62 -2.63 -14.57
CA ARG A 13 -8.59 -1.60 -14.22
C ARG A 13 -8.23 -0.28 -14.89
N GLN A 14 -9.19 0.34 -15.61
CA GLN A 14 -8.92 1.53 -16.42
C GLN A 14 -8.46 2.74 -15.61
N HIS A 15 -9.01 2.97 -14.42
CA HIS A 15 -8.68 4.16 -13.63
C HIS A 15 -7.39 4.02 -12.82
N SER A 16 -7.18 2.88 -12.19
CA SER A 16 -6.00 2.65 -11.35
C SER A 16 -4.84 1.99 -12.07
N LEU A 17 -5.08 1.43 -13.25
CA LEU A 17 -4.14 0.58 -14.00
C LEU A 17 -3.68 -0.66 -13.22
N ALA A 18 -4.41 -1.03 -12.18
CA ALA A 18 -4.13 -2.23 -11.40
C ALA A 18 -4.49 -3.50 -12.18
N MET A 19 -3.63 -4.47 -12.11
CA MET A 19 -3.87 -5.83 -12.63
C MET A 19 -4.47 -6.68 -11.53
N ILE A 20 -5.70 -7.14 -11.71
CA ILE A 20 -6.46 -7.84 -10.68
C ILE A 20 -7.13 -9.10 -11.22
N GLY A 21 -7.70 -9.88 -10.32
CA GLY A 21 -8.52 -11.03 -10.64
C GLY A 21 -7.80 -12.36 -10.59
N PRO A 22 -8.48 -13.44 -11.01
CA PRO A 22 -7.96 -14.80 -10.82
C PRO A 22 -6.60 -15.08 -11.49
N LEU A 23 -6.34 -14.50 -12.65
CA LEU A 23 -5.06 -14.68 -13.32
C LEU A 23 -3.92 -14.00 -12.56
N ALA A 24 -4.16 -12.80 -12.02
CA ALA A 24 -3.18 -12.10 -11.18
C ALA A 24 -2.91 -12.89 -9.89
N VAL A 25 -3.96 -13.38 -9.24
CA VAL A 25 -3.84 -14.21 -8.03
C VAL A 25 -3.07 -15.49 -8.31
N ALA A 26 -3.36 -16.18 -9.42
CA ALA A 26 -2.65 -17.38 -9.80
C ALA A 26 -1.16 -17.14 -10.07
N SER A 27 -0.83 -16.01 -10.71
CA SER A 27 0.56 -15.62 -10.94
C SER A 27 1.28 -15.34 -9.61
N LEU A 28 0.66 -14.57 -8.72
CA LEU A 28 1.22 -14.25 -7.39
C LEU A 28 1.44 -15.48 -6.53
N SER A 29 0.59 -16.51 -6.66
CA SER A 29 0.74 -17.76 -5.89
C SER A 29 2.02 -18.54 -6.21
N LYS A 30 2.64 -18.26 -7.34
CA LYS A 30 3.89 -18.89 -7.79
C LYS A 30 5.13 -18.04 -7.51
N LEU A 31 4.97 -16.86 -6.95
CA LEU A 31 6.04 -15.92 -6.71
C LEU A 31 6.33 -15.78 -5.22
N HIS A 32 7.57 -15.47 -4.92
CA HIS A 32 7.99 -15.02 -3.60
C HIS A 32 8.72 -13.69 -3.74
N ALA A 33 8.29 -12.71 -2.97
CA ALA A 33 8.94 -11.40 -2.92
C ALA A 33 9.58 -11.17 -1.56
N ASP A 34 10.71 -10.50 -1.54
CA ASP A 34 11.35 -10.09 -0.29
C ASP A 34 10.51 -9.02 0.40
N VAL A 35 10.02 -8.04 -0.38
CA VAL A 35 9.21 -6.94 0.11
C VAL A 35 8.03 -6.70 -0.82
N ALA A 36 6.85 -6.50 -0.25
CA ALA A 36 5.68 -5.99 -0.96
C ALA A 36 5.31 -4.60 -0.44
N PHE A 37 5.17 -3.65 -1.34
CA PHE A 37 4.60 -2.33 -1.04
C PHE A 37 3.13 -2.33 -1.41
N ILE A 38 2.26 -2.06 -0.43
CA ILE A 38 0.83 -2.27 -0.58
C ILE A 38 0.07 -0.99 -0.22
N GLY A 39 -0.71 -0.49 -1.19
CA GLY A 39 -1.65 0.59 -0.95
C GLY A 39 -3.02 0.09 -0.51
N ALA A 40 -3.82 0.99 0.05
CA ALA A 40 -5.22 0.73 0.40
C ALA A 40 -6.07 1.96 0.14
N THR A 41 -7.35 1.74 -0.14
CA THR A 41 -8.31 2.83 -0.30
C THR A 41 -8.76 3.38 1.05
N ALA A 42 -8.80 2.53 2.07
CA ALA A 42 -9.15 2.88 3.43
C ALA A 42 -8.38 1.97 4.40
N ALA A 43 -8.11 2.47 5.58
CA ALA A 43 -7.46 1.69 6.64
C ALA A 43 -8.05 2.08 7.99
N SER A 44 -8.48 1.09 8.76
CA SER A 44 -8.97 1.28 10.11
C SER A 44 -8.24 0.37 11.09
N LEU A 45 -8.23 0.76 12.36
CA LEU A 45 -7.59 -0.06 13.38
C LEU A 45 -8.29 -1.42 13.54
N GLU A 46 -9.61 -1.43 13.42
CA GLU A 46 -10.39 -2.64 13.63
C GLU A 46 -10.39 -3.58 12.42
N ARG A 47 -10.51 -3.03 11.21
CA ARG A 47 -10.69 -3.81 9.98
C ARG A 47 -9.42 -3.98 9.16
N GLY A 48 -8.38 -3.25 9.49
CA GLY A 48 -7.13 -3.27 8.73
C GLY A 48 -7.22 -2.53 7.40
N LEU A 49 -6.55 -3.03 6.38
CA LEU A 49 -6.47 -2.45 5.06
C LEU A 49 -7.65 -2.92 4.20
N CYS A 50 -8.33 -1.98 3.57
CA CYS A 50 -9.56 -2.23 2.82
C CYS A 50 -9.53 -1.61 1.42
N THR A 51 -10.35 -2.16 0.54
CA THR A 51 -10.65 -1.61 -0.79
C THR A 51 -12.13 -1.82 -1.10
N PRO A 52 -12.78 -0.98 -1.94
CA PRO A 52 -14.17 -1.19 -2.31
C PRO A 52 -14.41 -2.31 -3.33
N ASN A 53 -13.36 -2.83 -3.95
CA ASN A 53 -13.48 -3.83 -5.01
C ASN A 53 -13.02 -5.21 -4.52
N ILE A 54 -13.91 -6.20 -4.60
CA ILE A 54 -13.67 -7.55 -4.09
C ILE A 54 -12.50 -8.25 -4.84
N LEU A 55 -12.44 -8.13 -6.16
CA LEU A 55 -11.35 -8.72 -6.95
C LEU A 55 -10.00 -8.07 -6.64
N GLU A 56 -10.00 -6.78 -6.41
CA GLU A 56 -8.80 -6.06 -5.97
C GLU A 56 -8.36 -6.50 -4.58
N ALA A 57 -9.31 -6.69 -3.66
CA ALA A 57 -9.03 -7.21 -2.32
C ALA A 57 -8.40 -8.60 -2.36
N GLU A 58 -8.93 -9.50 -3.17
CA GLU A 58 -8.35 -10.85 -3.35
C GLU A 58 -6.93 -10.79 -3.90
N THR A 59 -6.68 -9.93 -4.87
CA THR A 59 -5.35 -9.75 -5.47
C THR A 59 -4.37 -9.17 -4.46
N LYS A 60 -4.77 -8.16 -3.69
CA LYS A 60 -3.93 -7.57 -2.64
C LYS A 60 -3.67 -8.57 -1.51
N ALA A 61 -4.64 -9.38 -1.13
CA ALA A 61 -4.43 -10.46 -0.18
C ALA A 61 -3.38 -11.48 -0.67
N ALA A 62 -3.39 -11.77 -1.96
CA ALA A 62 -2.37 -12.64 -2.57
C ALA A 62 -0.97 -11.99 -2.56
N MET A 63 -0.87 -10.67 -2.74
CA MET A 63 0.39 -9.93 -2.59
C MET A 63 0.93 -10.02 -1.16
N VAL A 64 0.06 -9.88 -0.17
CA VAL A 64 0.42 -10.01 1.25
C VAL A 64 1.03 -11.38 1.52
N LYS A 65 0.42 -12.44 1.00
CA LYS A 65 0.93 -13.81 1.17
C LYS A 65 2.23 -14.08 0.43
N ALA A 66 2.46 -13.42 -0.71
CA ALA A 66 3.62 -13.67 -1.56
C ALA A 66 4.91 -13.04 -1.02
N ALA A 67 4.85 -12.16 -0.04
CA ALA A 67 6.00 -11.41 0.44
C ALA A 67 6.44 -11.84 1.85
N SER A 68 7.74 -11.74 2.11
CA SER A 68 8.32 -11.91 3.43
C SER A 68 8.10 -10.69 4.32
N GLU A 69 8.17 -9.50 3.74
CA GLU A 69 7.95 -8.23 4.43
C GLU A 69 6.88 -7.43 3.69
N ARG A 70 5.89 -6.91 4.42
CA ARG A 70 4.80 -6.12 3.86
C ARG A 70 4.86 -4.72 4.44
N VAL A 71 4.99 -3.74 3.54
CA VAL A 71 5.04 -2.33 3.87
C VAL A 71 3.80 -1.66 3.29
N ALA A 72 2.95 -1.14 4.15
CA ALA A 72 1.78 -0.38 3.73
C ALA A 72 2.17 1.06 3.41
N LEU A 73 1.76 1.53 2.23
CA LEU A 73 1.93 2.93 1.81
C LEU A 73 0.54 3.56 1.79
N ILE A 74 0.20 4.30 2.83
CA ILE A 74 -1.15 4.84 3.04
C ILE A 74 -1.05 6.27 3.51
N ASP A 75 -1.57 7.21 2.73
CA ASP A 75 -1.63 8.60 3.16
C ASP A 75 -2.64 8.77 4.30
N TYR A 76 -2.40 9.76 5.14
CA TYR A 76 -3.17 9.98 6.36
C TYR A 76 -4.67 10.14 6.11
N SER A 77 -5.06 10.70 4.97
CA SER A 77 -6.47 10.92 4.63
C SER A 77 -7.31 9.63 4.60
N LYS A 78 -6.65 8.48 4.44
CA LYS A 78 -7.30 7.16 4.37
C LYS A 78 -7.34 6.44 5.71
N MET A 79 -6.61 6.95 6.71
CA MET A 79 -6.59 6.37 8.06
C MET A 79 -7.88 6.66 8.80
N GLY A 80 -8.35 5.67 9.56
CA GLY A 80 -9.61 5.77 10.31
C GLY A 80 -10.86 5.54 9.48
N GLN A 81 -10.72 5.18 8.22
CA GLN A 81 -11.83 4.88 7.32
C GLN A 81 -11.94 3.39 7.05
N ALA A 82 -13.14 2.92 6.70
CA ALA A 82 -13.40 1.55 6.32
C ALA A 82 -14.00 1.50 4.90
N SER A 83 -13.80 0.38 4.22
CA SER A 83 -14.38 0.12 2.92
C SER A 83 -14.92 -1.30 2.87
N LEU A 84 -15.55 -1.69 1.77
CA LEU A 84 -16.32 -2.93 1.65
C LEU A 84 -15.50 -4.18 1.96
N ALA A 85 -14.29 -4.27 1.41
CA ALA A 85 -13.52 -5.51 1.42
C ALA A 85 -12.17 -5.33 2.14
N PRO A 86 -12.06 -5.79 3.40
CA PRO A 86 -10.77 -5.91 4.07
C PRO A 86 -9.90 -6.98 3.38
N PHE A 87 -8.60 -6.71 3.24
CA PHE A 87 -7.70 -7.67 2.61
C PHE A 87 -6.43 -7.98 3.41
N ALA A 88 -6.13 -7.20 4.45
CA ALA A 88 -5.01 -7.46 5.36
C ALA A 88 -5.29 -6.91 6.74
N SER A 89 -4.93 -7.68 7.76
CA SER A 89 -4.92 -7.19 9.14
C SER A 89 -3.58 -6.53 9.45
N TRP A 90 -3.56 -5.68 10.48
CA TRP A 90 -2.32 -5.04 10.89
C TRP A 90 -1.26 -6.02 11.39
N THR A 91 -1.66 -7.20 11.86
CA THR A 91 -0.72 -8.26 12.25
C THR A 91 0.08 -8.83 11.08
N GLU A 92 -0.40 -8.63 9.85
CA GLU A 92 0.28 -9.07 8.64
C GLU A 92 1.21 -8.00 8.05
N ILE A 93 1.23 -6.80 8.63
CA ILE A 93 1.97 -5.65 8.10
C ILE A 93 3.15 -5.34 9.02
N GLU A 94 4.35 -5.29 8.49
CA GLU A 94 5.57 -5.00 9.23
C GLU A 94 5.79 -3.49 9.43
N ALA A 95 5.43 -2.68 8.44
CA ALA A 95 5.60 -1.24 8.51
C ALA A 95 4.48 -0.49 7.81
N LEU A 96 4.14 0.68 8.32
CA LEU A 96 3.27 1.66 7.69
C LEU A 96 4.08 2.91 7.41
N ILE A 97 4.08 3.34 6.15
CA ILE A 97 4.61 4.64 5.73
C ILE A 97 3.42 5.54 5.43
N THR A 98 3.32 6.65 6.13
CA THR A 98 2.27 7.65 5.95
C THR A 98 2.89 9.05 5.84
N ASP A 99 2.10 10.05 5.48
CA ASP A 99 2.59 11.40 5.21
C ASP A 99 2.36 12.41 6.36
N GLU A 100 1.62 12.01 7.39
CA GLU A 100 1.36 12.84 8.57
C GLU A 100 1.46 12.04 9.86
N THR A 101 1.77 12.72 10.96
CA THR A 101 1.83 12.11 12.28
C THR A 101 0.46 11.58 12.70
N LEU A 102 0.41 10.34 13.12
CA LEU A 102 -0.79 9.72 13.66
C LEU A 102 -1.04 10.17 15.11
N ASP A 103 -2.31 10.13 15.52
CA ASP A 103 -2.65 10.39 16.93
C ASP A 103 -2.11 9.29 17.85
N HIS A 104 -2.14 9.55 19.16
CA HIS A 104 -1.62 8.61 20.16
C HIS A 104 -2.34 7.26 20.17
N LYS A 105 -3.64 7.26 19.93
CA LYS A 105 -4.44 6.02 19.91
C LYS A 105 -4.03 5.13 18.74
N MET A 106 -3.92 5.69 17.56
CA MET A 106 -3.48 4.97 16.36
C MET A 106 -2.06 4.46 16.52
N THR A 107 -1.16 5.31 16.97
CA THR A 107 0.25 4.95 17.18
C THR A 107 0.38 3.82 18.19
N ALA A 108 -0.28 3.90 19.33
CA ALA A 108 -0.23 2.86 20.36
C ALA A 108 -0.81 1.54 19.86
N TYR A 109 -1.93 1.59 19.14
CA TYR A 109 -2.53 0.38 18.56
C TYR A 109 -1.57 -0.31 17.59
N LEU A 110 -1.00 0.43 16.66
CA LEU A 110 -0.09 -0.11 15.64
C LEU A 110 1.18 -0.66 16.27
N GLN A 111 1.73 0.00 17.28
CA GLN A 111 2.88 -0.50 18.02
C GLN A 111 2.57 -1.84 18.74
N ASN A 112 1.38 -1.96 19.31
CA ASN A 112 0.94 -3.22 19.94
C ASN A 112 0.77 -4.35 18.91
N GLN A 113 0.49 -4.02 17.65
CA GLN A 113 0.45 -4.99 16.56
C GLN A 113 1.83 -5.23 15.92
N HIS A 114 2.88 -4.66 16.49
CA HIS A 114 4.26 -4.74 15.99
C HIS A 114 4.46 -4.10 14.61
N VAL A 115 3.66 -3.07 14.30
CA VAL A 115 3.79 -2.29 13.08
C VAL A 115 4.72 -1.10 13.33
N LYS A 116 5.79 -1.01 12.57
CA LYS A 116 6.67 0.16 12.59
C LYS A 116 6.00 1.29 11.79
N VAL A 117 5.79 2.43 12.43
CA VAL A 117 5.20 3.61 11.77
C VAL A 117 6.30 4.56 11.33
N ILE A 118 6.31 4.90 10.06
CA ILE A 118 7.26 5.83 9.45
C ILE A 118 6.47 6.98 8.84
N VAL A 119 6.78 8.21 9.26
CA VAL A 119 6.18 9.41 8.69
C VAL A 119 7.14 9.96 7.64
N ALA A 120 6.73 9.95 6.37
CA ALA A 120 7.52 10.49 5.29
C ALA A 120 7.49 12.01 5.33
N GLN A 121 8.67 12.63 5.26
CA GLN A 121 8.77 14.07 5.18
C GLN A 121 8.48 14.52 3.75
N ARG A 122 7.68 15.58 3.61
CA ARG A 122 7.52 16.23 2.31
C ARG A 122 8.82 16.92 1.94
N GLU A 123 9.32 16.63 0.75
CA GLU A 123 10.36 17.45 0.18
C GLU A 123 9.81 18.85 -0.13
N PRO A 124 10.61 19.93 0.05
CA PRO A 124 10.20 21.25 -0.41
C PRO A 124 9.92 21.17 -1.91
N ALA A 125 8.83 21.84 -2.35
CA ALA A 125 8.43 21.87 -3.75
C ALA A 125 9.63 22.23 -4.62
N MET A 126 9.96 21.38 -5.59
CA MET A 126 10.99 21.68 -6.58
C MET A 126 10.59 22.95 -7.33
N LYS A 127 11.50 23.93 -7.38
CA LYS A 127 11.28 25.09 -8.23
C LYS A 127 11.12 24.62 -9.69
N PRO A 128 10.11 25.11 -10.42
CA PRO A 128 9.97 24.72 -11.82
C PRO A 128 11.26 25.05 -12.58
N LEU A 129 11.73 24.09 -13.35
CA LEU A 129 12.83 24.26 -14.29
C LEU A 129 12.44 25.38 -15.27
N GLY A 130 13.17 26.51 -15.27
CA GLY A 130 12.94 27.63 -16.18
C GLY A 130 12.52 28.95 -15.53
N SER A 131 12.46 29.06 -14.19
CA SER A 131 12.31 30.35 -13.53
C SER A 131 13.61 31.15 -13.41
N GLY A 132 14.59 30.85 -14.29
CA GLY A 132 15.75 31.69 -14.46
C GLY A 132 15.35 32.95 -15.21
N THR A 133 15.29 34.09 -14.52
CA THR A 133 15.27 35.39 -15.17
C THR A 133 16.52 35.49 -16.02
N ASN A 134 16.36 35.45 -17.32
CA ASN A 134 17.35 35.98 -18.24
C ASN A 134 17.28 37.52 -18.08
N GLU A 135 18.16 38.07 -17.34
CA GLU A 135 18.55 39.46 -17.52
C GLU A 135 19.53 39.56 -18.68
#